data_0f25a324f67f0bd2e590c7d3eb74f413
#
_entry.id   0f25a324f67f0bd2e590c7d3eb74f413
#
_cell.length_a   1.000
_cell.length_b   1.000
_cell.length_c   1.000
_cell.angle_alpha   90.00
_cell.angle_beta   90.00
_cell.angle_gamma   90.00
#
_symmetry.space_group_name_H-M   'P 1'
#
loop_
_entity.id
_entity.type
_entity.pdbx_description
1 polymer ?
#
loop_
_entity_poly.entity_id
_entity_poly.type
_entity_poly.pdbx_seq_one_letter_code
_entity_poly.pdbx_strand_id
1 'polypeptide(L)'
;MRTRSIKILLLALVSFSTPAIVNAQEASNIEPRGMSLGFNFGMSDLWGDVGTKSVIDHYTNNKYADLLHYMGGLMVRYSIHPALAVRLDVNYGTIFATDEWNLQQAKKQTSLANDYVQRYARGQDIKDNIWETSLTFEFTPLRLGSFDSKAAKRNGQIYLLAGVGYFHYQPYSHYTNPETGVTQLIKIADLHLEGDGFTNMPGAPAKISLWQLEVPLGIGYRRDIGEHLNIGLQWEWRMTMTDYLDGVSDKYIDPKYFDLNLSPSQAAIAKAQYDRTWIPKIIQGGAPVGSQRGNPGNNDSYSTISVVVYYKFKSRSSNWW
;
A
#
# COMPACT_ATOMS: atom_id res chain seq x y z
N MET A 1 -23.70 -3.28 18.80
CA MET A 1 -23.70 -4.73 18.42
C MET A 1 -22.82 -5.06 17.22
N ARG A 2 -21.63 -4.42 17.03
CA ARG A 2 -20.77 -4.60 15.83
C ARG A 2 -19.35 -5.11 16.11
N THR A 3 -19.00 -5.42 17.34
CA THR A 3 -17.64 -5.85 17.73
C THR A 3 -17.35 -7.36 17.56
N ARG A 4 -18.31 -8.15 17.06
CA ARG A 4 -18.14 -9.61 16.92
C ARG A 4 -17.49 -10.03 15.58
N SER A 5 -17.63 -9.24 14.51
CA SER A 5 -17.24 -9.66 13.16
C SER A 5 -15.74 -9.69 12.92
N ILE A 6 -14.97 -8.77 13.49
CA ILE A 6 -13.51 -8.71 13.29
C ILE A 6 -12.78 -9.79 14.10
N LYS A 7 -13.30 -10.11 15.29
CA LYS A 7 -12.77 -11.23 16.08
C LYS A 7 -12.97 -12.57 15.39
N ILE A 8 -14.03 -12.71 14.61
CA ILE A 8 -14.31 -13.93 13.83
C ILE A 8 -13.33 -14.08 12.67
N LEU A 9 -12.92 -12.99 12.01
CA LEU A 9 -11.95 -13.06 10.92
C LEU A 9 -10.54 -13.42 11.42
N LEU A 10 -10.10 -12.87 12.55
CA LEU A 10 -8.83 -13.23 13.18
C LEU A 10 -8.85 -14.64 13.78
N LEU A 11 -9.99 -15.09 14.34
CA LEU A 11 -10.14 -16.46 14.84
C LEU A 11 -10.20 -17.49 13.70
N ALA A 12 -10.78 -17.16 12.56
CA ALA A 12 -10.77 -18.02 11.37
C ALA A 12 -9.35 -18.22 10.82
N LEU A 13 -8.49 -17.22 10.94
CA LEU A 13 -7.07 -17.31 10.56
C LEU A 13 -6.26 -18.19 11.52
N VAL A 14 -6.61 -18.25 12.81
CA VAL A 14 -5.93 -19.09 13.82
C VAL A 14 -6.46 -20.53 13.80
N SER A 15 -7.71 -20.78 13.42
CA SER A 15 -8.30 -22.11 13.36
C SER A 15 -7.83 -22.98 12.17
N PHE A 16 -7.11 -22.41 11.19
CA PHE A 16 -6.42 -23.21 10.15
C PHE A 16 -5.18 -23.95 10.67
N SER A 17 -4.81 -23.79 11.93
CA SER A 17 -3.68 -24.48 12.56
C SER A 17 -4.01 -25.86 13.17
N THR A 18 -5.26 -26.31 13.13
CA THR A 18 -5.53 -27.70 13.51
C THR A 18 -5.06 -28.63 12.42
N PRO A 19 -4.21 -29.64 12.74
CA PRO A 19 -3.83 -30.63 11.75
C PRO A 19 -5.09 -31.46 11.43
N ALA A 20 -5.75 -31.15 10.32
CA ALA A 20 -6.56 -32.17 9.68
C ALA A 20 -5.58 -33.27 9.27
N ILE A 21 -5.57 -34.35 10.03
CA ILE A 21 -4.92 -35.61 9.64
C ILE A 21 -5.76 -36.12 8.46
N VAL A 22 -5.55 -35.54 7.31
CA VAL A 22 -5.86 -36.21 6.06
C VAL A 22 -4.68 -37.13 5.83
N ASN A 23 -4.90 -38.44 5.93
CA ASN A 23 -4.02 -39.44 5.35
C ASN A 23 -3.99 -39.24 3.84
N ALA A 24 -3.33 -38.16 3.41
CA ALA A 24 -2.90 -38.01 2.04
C ALA A 24 -1.73 -39.02 1.89
N GLN A 25 -1.95 -40.05 1.11
CA GLN A 25 -0.87 -40.85 0.50
C GLN A 25 0.29 -39.89 0.22
N GLU A 26 1.51 -40.28 0.57
CA GLU A 26 2.75 -39.55 0.30
C GLU A 26 2.89 -39.25 -1.19
N ALA A 27 2.11 -38.33 -1.71
CA ALA A 27 2.38 -37.69 -2.98
C ALA A 27 3.73 -37.01 -2.81
N SER A 28 4.66 -37.26 -3.69
CA SER A 28 5.98 -36.66 -3.69
C SER A 28 5.82 -35.11 -3.71
N ASN A 29 5.87 -34.48 -2.54
CA ASN A 29 5.72 -33.02 -2.37
C ASN A 29 6.96 -32.27 -2.87
N ILE A 30 7.53 -32.73 -3.97
CA ILE A 30 8.60 -32.02 -4.67
C ILE A 30 7.94 -30.87 -5.38
N GLU A 31 8.39 -29.66 -5.10
CA GLU A 31 8.03 -28.53 -5.95
C GLU A 31 8.69 -28.77 -7.31
N PRO A 32 7.93 -29.11 -8.36
CA PRO A 32 8.54 -29.38 -9.65
C PRO A 32 9.17 -28.11 -10.18
N ARG A 33 10.27 -28.21 -10.92
CA ARG A 33 10.67 -27.14 -11.82
C ARG A 33 9.47 -26.83 -12.70
N GLY A 34 9.03 -25.60 -12.74
CA GLY A 34 7.90 -25.29 -13.60
C GLY A 34 7.17 -24.02 -13.23
N MET A 35 6.16 -23.81 -14.03
CA MET A 35 5.32 -22.62 -13.97
C MET A 35 4.15 -22.85 -13.03
N SER A 36 3.80 -21.79 -12.31
CA SER A 36 2.56 -21.71 -11.54
C SER A 36 1.84 -20.43 -11.92
N LEU A 37 0.53 -20.49 -12.02
CA LEU A 37 -0.34 -19.32 -12.16
C LEU A 37 -1.08 -19.12 -10.84
N GLY A 38 -1.20 -17.90 -10.40
CA GLY A 38 -1.87 -17.62 -9.15
C GLY A 38 -2.55 -16.26 -9.14
N PHE A 39 -3.20 -16.02 -8.03
CA PHE A 39 -3.76 -14.72 -7.69
C PHE A 39 -3.46 -14.38 -6.23
N ASN A 40 -3.45 -13.11 -5.94
CA ASN A 40 -3.42 -12.57 -4.59
C ASN A 40 -4.63 -11.66 -4.37
N PHE A 41 -5.07 -11.56 -3.13
CA PHE A 41 -6.06 -10.57 -2.71
C PHE A 41 -5.91 -10.30 -1.21
N GLY A 42 -5.94 -9.03 -0.84
CA GLY A 42 -5.78 -8.67 0.56
C GLY A 42 -6.04 -7.21 0.87
N MET A 43 -5.78 -6.85 2.11
CA MET A 43 -5.87 -5.47 2.59
C MET A 43 -4.62 -4.71 2.19
N SER A 44 -4.80 -3.45 1.83
CA SER A 44 -3.73 -2.51 1.46
C SER A 44 -3.74 -1.29 2.37
N ASP A 45 -2.58 -0.68 2.55
CA ASP A 45 -2.38 0.43 3.46
C ASP A 45 -1.29 1.37 2.97
N LEU A 46 -1.47 2.68 3.23
CA LEU A 46 -0.56 3.76 2.84
C LEU A 46 0.30 4.20 4.03
N TRP A 47 1.59 4.41 3.79
CA TRP A 47 2.59 4.87 4.75
C TRP A 47 3.28 6.11 4.21
N GLY A 48 2.79 7.29 4.62
CA GLY A 48 3.26 8.58 4.16
C GLY A 48 3.17 9.66 5.24
N ASP A 49 3.19 10.88 4.80
CA ASP A 49 3.01 12.06 5.64
C ASP A 49 1.56 12.24 6.10
N VAL A 50 0.59 11.80 5.28
CA VAL A 50 -0.83 11.75 5.65
C VAL A 50 -1.13 10.46 6.41
N GLY A 51 -1.94 10.58 7.47
CA GLY A 51 -2.30 9.44 8.32
C GLY A 51 -1.49 9.35 9.61
N THR A 52 -1.53 8.18 10.25
CA THR A 52 -0.89 7.95 11.56
C THR A 52 0.46 7.27 11.41
N LYS A 53 1.35 7.46 12.39
CA LYS A 53 2.64 6.73 12.48
C LYS A 53 2.54 5.40 13.22
N SER A 54 1.38 5.08 13.79
CA SER A 54 1.20 3.88 14.58
C SER A 54 0.88 2.68 13.71
N VAL A 55 1.82 1.76 13.54
CA VAL A 55 1.65 0.50 12.80
C VAL A 55 0.42 -0.30 13.30
N ILE A 56 0.21 -0.28 14.62
CA ILE A 56 -0.92 -0.99 15.21
C ILE A 56 -2.24 -0.34 14.84
N ASP A 57 -2.31 0.99 14.84
CA ASP A 57 -3.53 1.72 14.52
C ASP A 57 -3.96 1.53 13.06
N HIS A 58 -3.01 1.37 12.14
CA HIS A 58 -3.31 1.08 10.73
C HIS A 58 -4.16 -0.19 10.55
N TYR A 59 -3.86 -1.24 11.31
CA TYR A 59 -4.52 -2.55 11.14
C TYR A 59 -5.57 -2.88 12.20
N THR A 60 -5.61 -2.18 13.32
CA THR A 60 -6.45 -2.57 14.47
C THR A 60 -7.49 -1.55 14.90
N ASN A 61 -7.46 -0.33 14.38
CA ASN A 61 -8.39 0.69 14.79
C ASN A 61 -9.78 0.47 14.17
N ASN A 62 -10.73 0.03 15.00
CA ASN A 62 -12.09 -0.31 14.58
C ASN A 62 -12.87 0.86 13.94
N LYS A 63 -12.46 2.11 14.16
CA LYS A 63 -13.05 3.28 13.49
C LYS A 63 -12.80 3.27 11.98
N TYR A 64 -11.76 2.55 11.53
CA TYR A 64 -11.29 2.56 10.15
C TYR A 64 -11.66 1.28 9.40
N ALA A 65 -12.40 0.37 10.02
CA ALA A 65 -12.88 -0.85 9.38
C ALA A 65 -13.73 -0.57 8.13
N ASP A 66 -14.44 0.57 8.11
CA ASP A 66 -15.22 1.02 6.95
C ASP A 66 -14.33 1.66 5.84
N LEU A 67 -13.04 1.89 6.12
CA LEU A 67 -12.04 2.49 5.25
C LEU A 67 -10.99 1.46 4.78
N LEU A 68 -11.23 0.18 5.00
CA LEU A 68 -10.34 -0.87 4.49
C LEU A 68 -10.27 -0.80 2.97
N HIS A 69 -9.06 -0.71 2.49
CA HIS A 69 -8.76 -0.73 1.08
C HIS A 69 -8.15 -2.06 0.71
N TYR A 70 -8.34 -2.45 -0.53
CA TYR A 70 -7.97 -3.77 -1.01
C TYR A 70 -7.13 -3.66 -2.27
N MET A 71 -6.21 -4.58 -2.39
CA MET A 71 -5.40 -4.80 -3.58
C MET A 71 -5.40 -6.28 -3.92
N GLY A 72 -5.42 -6.57 -5.20
CA GLY A 72 -5.31 -7.95 -5.68
C GLY A 72 -4.83 -7.99 -7.10
N GLY A 73 -4.41 -9.16 -7.53
CA GLY A 73 -3.86 -9.33 -8.86
C GLY A 73 -3.60 -10.76 -9.27
N LEU A 74 -3.04 -10.85 -10.44
CA LEU A 74 -2.61 -12.13 -11.03
C LEU A 74 -1.10 -12.23 -10.94
N MET A 75 -0.60 -13.46 -10.80
CA MET A 75 0.82 -13.72 -10.71
C MET A 75 1.21 -14.96 -11.49
N VAL A 76 2.35 -14.87 -12.16
CA VAL A 76 3.03 -15.99 -12.80
C VAL A 76 4.33 -16.23 -12.07
N ARG A 77 4.53 -17.46 -11.62
CA ARG A 77 5.70 -17.86 -10.83
C ARG A 77 6.42 -19.01 -11.53
N TYR A 78 7.72 -18.88 -11.67
CA TYR A 78 8.58 -19.94 -12.22
C TYR A 78 9.59 -20.40 -11.17
N SER A 79 9.51 -21.69 -10.78
CA SER A 79 10.44 -22.32 -9.85
C SER A 79 11.68 -22.75 -10.57
N ILE A 80 12.80 -22.08 -10.32
CA ILE A 80 14.14 -22.41 -10.85
C ILE A 80 14.76 -23.53 -10.02
N HIS A 81 14.57 -23.45 -8.70
CA HIS A 81 15.07 -24.37 -7.68
C HIS A 81 14.00 -24.51 -6.57
N PRO A 82 13.95 -25.59 -5.78
CA PRO A 82 13.00 -25.69 -4.67
C PRO A 82 13.03 -24.50 -3.72
N ALA A 83 14.21 -23.89 -3.54
CA ALA A 83 14.41 -22.72 -2.70
C ALA A 83 14.32 -21.39 -3.46
N LEU A 84 14.28 -21.37 -4.80
CA LEU A 84 14.36 -20.15 -5.61
C LEU A 84 13.30 -20.13 -6.70
N ALA A 85 12.58 -19.03 -6.79
CA ALA A 85 11.66 -18.77 -7.90
C ALA A 85 11.72 -17.31 -8.35
N VAL A 86 11.28 -17.09 -9.57
CA VAL A 86 11.02 -15.75 -10.12
C VAL A 86 9.51 -15.60 -10.26
N ARG A 87 8.97 -14.43 -9.92
CA ARG A 87 7.54 -14.13 -9.96
C ARG A 87 7.30 -12.80 -10.64
N LEU A 88 6.34 -12.79 -11.56
CA LEU A 88 5.79 -11.59 -12.17
C LEU A 88 4.38 -11.39 -11.63
N ASP A 89 4.10 -10.22 -11.11
CA ASP A 89 2.81 -9.82 -10.57
C ASP A 89 2.23 -8.66 -11.38
N VAL A 90 0.92 -8.65 -11.55
CA VAL A 90 0.15 -7.50 -12.03
C VAL A 90 -0.99 -7.28 -11.04
N ASN A 91 -0.94 -6.18 -10.32
CA ASN A 91 -1.88 -5.87 -9.25
C ASN A 91 -2.66 -4.59 -9.55
N TYR A 92 -3.88 -4.55 -9.03
CA TYR A 92 -4.71 -3.37 -8.97
C TYR A 92 -5.35 -3.24 -7.60
N GLY A 93 -5.42 -2.03 -7.09
CA GLY A 93 -6.07 -1.78 -5.81
C GLY A 93 -6.15 -0.31 -5.45
N THR A 94 -6.56 -0.10 -4.22
CA THR A 94 -6.68 1.24 -3.66
C THR A 94 -6.00 1.29 -2.31
N ILE A 95 -5.38 2.42 -1.98
CA ILE A 95 -4.86 2.73 -0.65
C ILE A 95 -5.54 4.00 -0.15
N PHE A 96 -5.55 4.19 1.17
CA PHE A 96 -6.18 5.34 1.80
C PHE A 96 -5.43 5.73 3.06
N ALA A 97 -5.38 7.04 3.33
CA ALA A 97 -4.96 7.59 4.61
C ALA A 97 -5.72 8.88 4.91
N THR A 98 -5.82 9.24 6.19
CA THR A 98 -6.40 10.50 6.62
C THR A 98 -5.75 10.99 7.91
N ASP A 99 -5.52 12.28 7.98
CA ASP A 99 -4.99 12.96 9.17
C ASP A 99 -5.95 12.90 10.37
N GLU A 100 -7.24 12.62 10.13
CA GLU A 100 -8.25 12.44 11.17
C GLU A 100 -7.88 11.30 12.15
N TRP A 101 -7.10 10.32 11.70
CA TRP A 101 -6.63 9.22 12.53
C TRP A 101 -5.79 9.69 13.72
N ASN A 102 -5.21 10.88 13.64
CA ASN A 102 -4.38 11.45 14.69
C ASN A 102 -5.19 12.09 15.83
N LEU A 103 -6.51 12.26 15.72
CA LEU A 103 -7.35 12.95 16.69
C LEU A 103 -7.15 12.49 18.14
N GLN A 104 -7.10 11.17 18.38
CA GLN A 104 -7.00 10.64 19.73
C GLN A 104 -5.62 10.90 20.34
N GLN A 105 -4.57 10.86 19.53
CA GLN A 105 -3.20 11.15 19.96
C GLN A 105 -2.99 12.66 20.11
N ALA A 106 -3.53 13.45 19.19
CA ALA A 106 -3.48 14.92 19.25
C ALA A 106 -4.14 15.47 20.55
N LYS A 107 -5.29 14.91 20.97
CA LYS A 107 -5.97 15.29 22.21
C LYS A 107 -5.13 15.07 23.48
N LYS A 108 -4.15 14.19 23.45
CA LYS A 108 -3.27 13.90 24.60
C LYS A 108 -2.07 14.85 24.68
N GLN A 109 -1.85 15.65 23.65
CA GLN A 109 -0.69 16.53 23.55
C GLN A 109 -1.04 17.94 24.04
N THR A 110 -0.06 18.58 24.65
CA THR A 110 -0.16 19.99 25.12
C THR A 110 0.55 20.96 24.18
N SER A 111 1.45 20.47 23.33
CA SER A 111 2.24 21.27 22.39
C SER A 111 1.64 21.26 21.00
N LEU A 112 1.42 22.44 20.41
CA LEU A 112 1.00 22.60 19.03
C LEU A 112 2.08 22.19 18.02
N ALA A 113 3.34 22.13 18.42
CA ALA A 113 4.45 21.67 17.60
C ALA A 113 4.55 20.11 17.54
N ASN A 114 3.67 19.41 18.26
CA ASN A 114 3.64 17.96 18.22
C ASN A 114 3.12 17.47 16.86
N ASP A 115 3.78 16.47 16.29
CA ASP A 115 3.48 15.93 14.97
C ASP A 115 2.01 15.43 14.82
N TYR A 116 1.47 14.74 15.83
CA TYR A 116 0.05 14.31 15.78
C TYR A 116 -0.92 15.50 15.73
N VAL A 117 -0.59 16.60 16.43
CA VAL A 117 -1.41 17.82 16.41
C VAL A 117 -1.33 18.49 15.05
N GLN A 118 -0.13 18.60 14.48
CA GLN A 118 0.08 19.24 13.19
C GLN A 118 -0.57 18.44 12.04
N ARG A 119 -0.43 17.11 12.03
CA ARG A 119 -1.12 16.24 11.06
C ARG A 119 -2.64 16.38 11.19
N TYR A 120 -3.19 16.26 12.40
CA TYR A 120 -4.62 16.46 12.61
C TYR A 120 -5.09 17.87 12.21
N ALA A 121 -4.30 18.92 12.48
CA ALA A 121 -4.59 20.27 12.08
C ALA A 121 -4.60 20.45 10.55
N ARG A 122 -3.69 19.81 9.81
CA ARG A 122 -3.65 19.82 8.35
C ARG A 122 -4.94 19.27 7.74
N GLY A 123 -5.49 18.19 8.30
CA GLY A 123 -6.80 17.65 7.94
C GLY A 123 -6.86 17.05 6.53
N GLN A 124 -5.74 16.58 6.00
CA GLN A 124 -5.66 15.94 4.68
C GLN A 124 -6.24 14.54 4.72
N ASP A 125 -6.93 14.14 3.67
CA ASP A 125 -7.25 12.77 3.33
C ASP A 125 -6.81 12.47 1.91
N ILE A 126 -6.47 11.21 1.66
CA ILE A 126 -6.00 10.74 0.37
C ILE A 126 -6.53 9.33 0.08
N LYS A 127 -6.92 9.10 -1.16
CA LYS A 127 -7.27 7.81 -1.71
C LYS A 127 -6.59 7.65 -3.06
N ASP A 128 -5.72 6.65 -3.17
CA ASP A 128 -5.08 6.34 -4.45
C ASP A 128 -5.64 5.09 -5.10
N ASN A 129 -5.73 5.14 -6.42
CA ASN A 129 -5.90 3.96 -7.25
C ASN A 129 -4.54 3.57 -7.83
N ILE A 130 -4.10 2.35 -7.56
CA ILE A 130 -2.77 1.86 -7.94
C ILE A 130 -2.90 0.74 -8.97
N TRP A 131 -2.12 0.85 -10.04
CA TRP A 131 -1.78 -0.23 -10.96
C TRP A 131 -0.29 -0.53 -10.82
N GLU A 132 0.03 -1.77 -10.55
CA GLU A 132 1.40 -2.22 -10.28
C GLU A 132 1.75 -3.39 -11.19
N THR A 133 2.99 -3.40 -11.68
CA THR A 133 3.63 -4.57 -12.28
C THR A 133 4.98 -4.75 -11.64
N SER A 134 5.24 -5.91 -11.03
CA SER A 134 6.49 -6.18 -10.32
C SER A 134 7.10 -7.52 -10.71
N LEU A 135 8.44 -7.54 -10.75
CA LEU A 135 9.25 -8.73 -10.94
C LEU A 135 10.01 -9.00 -9.63
N THR A 136 9.71 -10.11 -8.99
CA THR A 136 10.27 -10.47 -7.69
C THR A 136 10.98 -11.80 -7.73
N PHE A 137 12.00 -11.95 -6.89
CA PHE A 137 12.66 -13.20 -6.56
C PHE A 137 12.12 -13.72 -5.23
N GLU A 138 11.67 -14.96 -5.23
CA GLU A 138 11.28 -15.65 -4.00
C GLU A 138 12.40 -16.55 -3.52
N PHE A 139 12.74 -16.46 -2.24
CA PHE A 139 13.68 -17.32 -1.56
C PHE A 139 13.00 -18.08 -0.43
N THR A 140 13.06 -19.40 -0.48
CA THR A 140 12.48 -20.32 0.51
C THR A 140 13.61 -21.03 1.26
N PRO A 141 14.10 -20.46 2.38
CA PRO A 141 15.32 -20.93 3.06
C PRO A 141 15.22 -22.38 3.54
N LEU A 142 14.03 -22.81 3.94
CA LEU A 142 13.80 -24.17 4.45
C LEU A 142 13.79 -25.25 3.35
N ARG A 143 13.91 -24.86 2.08
CA ARG A 143 14.01 -25.74 0.92
C ARG A 143 15.40 -25.72 0.26
N LEU A 144 16.40 -25.20 0.94
CA LEU A 144 17.78 -25.32 0.50
C LEU A 144 18.19 -26.78 0.49
N GLY A 145 18.65 -27.28 -0.66
CA GLY A 145 19.06 -28.66 -0.89
C GLY A 145 18.71 -29.14 -2.30
N SER A 146 19.04 -30.37 -2.62
CA SER A 146 18.65 -30.99 -3.89
C SER A 146 17.15 -31.21 -3.97
N PHE A 147 16.59 -31.34 -5.18
CA PHE A 147 15.15 -31.58 -5.39
C PHE A 147 14.63 -32.82 -4.65
N ASP A 148 15.46 -33.82 -4.42
CA ASP A 148 15.11 -35.07 -3.72
C ASP A 148 15.25 -34.98 -2.21
N SER A 149 15.74 -33.87 -1.68
CA SER A 149 15.99 -33.73 -0.24
C SER A 149 14.67 -33.66 0.56
N LYS A 150 14.72 -34.13 1.82
CA LYS A 150 13.59 -33.94 2.76
C LYS A 150 13.20 -32.46 2.94
N ALA A 151 14.17 -31.57 2.79
CA ALA A 151 13.92 -30.13 2.85
C ALA A 151 13.05 -29.64 1.67
N ALA A 152 13.32 -30.12 0.45
CA ALA A 152 12.52 -29.79 -0.73
C ALA A 152 11.08 -30.30 -0.65
N LYS A 153 10.86 -31.41 0.09
CA LYS A 153 9.55 -32.07 0.25
C LYS A 153 8.69 -31.49 1.38
N ARG A 154 9.11 -30.38 2.02
CA ARG A 154 8.31 -29.77 3.08
C ARG A 154 7.02 -29.17 2.53
N ASN A 155 5.91 -29.51 3.16
CA ASN A 155 4.58 -29.03 2.77
C ASN A 155 4.36 -27.57 3.13
N GLY A 156 4.74 -27.14 4.35
CA GLY A 156 4.65 -25.75 4.80
C GLY A 156 5.98 -25.01 4.61
N GLN A 157 5.93 -23.77 4.08
CA GLN A 157 7.11 -23.01 3.70
C GLN A 157 6.98 -21.55 4.08
N ILE A 158 8.03 -21.03 4.72
CA ILE A 158 8.23 -19.58 4.81
C ILE A 158 9.09 -19.18 3.61
N TYR A 159 8.73 -18.09 2.96
CA TYR A 159 9.50 -17.50 1.88
C TYR A 159 9.67 -16.00 2.07
N LEU A 160 10.77 -15.50 1.55
CA LEU A 160 11.08 -14.08 1.42
C LEU A 160 10.96 -13.69 -0.04
N LEU A 161 10.59 -12.46 -0.30
CA LEU A 161 10.59 -11.91 -1.66
C LEU A 161 11.24 -10.54 -1.68
N ALA A 162 11.90 -10.23 -2.78
CA ALA A 162 12.46 -8.94 -3.08
C ALA A 162 12.52 -8.75 -4.60
N GLY A 163 12.36 -7.52 -5.08
CA GLY A 163 12.35 -7.27 -6.50
C GLY A 163 12.32 -5.80 -6.89
N VAL A 164 11.84 -5.57 -8.10
CA VAL A 164 11.61 -4.23 -8.65
C VAL A 164 10.21 -4.19 -9.24
N GLY A 165 9.54 -3.06 -9.09
CA GLY A 165 8.23 -2.82 -9.64
C GLY A 165 8.14 -1.46 -10.30
N TYR A 166 7.12 -1.32 -11.12
CA TYR A 166 6.73 -0.09 -11.76
C TYR A 166 5.23 0.07 -11.59
N PHE A 167 4.81 1.22 -11.06
CA PHE A 167 3.42 1.44 -10.74
C PHE A 167 2.93 2.81 -11.21
N HIS A 168 1.64 2.89 -11.44
CA HIS A 168 0.89 4.11 -11.67
C HIS A 168 -0.04 4.35 -10.49
N TYR A 169 -0.07 5.58 -10.00
CA TYR A 169 -0.97 5.99 -8.96
C TYR A 169 -1.76 7.23 -9.38
N GLN A 170 -2.95 7.40 -8.81
CA GLN A 170 -3.79 8.56 -9.04
C GLN A 170 -4.42 9.00 -7.73
N PRO A 171 -3.89 10.07 -7.10
CA PRO A 171 -4.37 10.54 -5.83
C PRO A 171 -5.66 11.33 -5.96
N TYR A 172 -6.63 10.98 -5.09
CA TYR A 172 -7.90 11.66 -4.92
C TYR A 172 -8.04 12.13 -3.47
N SER A 173 -8.79 13.21 -3.26
CA SER A 173 -9.18 13.68 -1.93
C SER A 173 -10.66 14.10 -1.94
N HIS A 174 -11.30 14.07 -0.79
CA HIS A 174 -12.66 14.55 -0.66
C HIS A 174 -12.68 16.09 -0.71
N TYR A 175 -13.53 16.60 -1.56
CA TYR A 175 -13.84 18.03 -1.65
C TYR A 175 -15.32 18.26 -1.41
N THR A 176 -15.66 19.11 -0.43
CA THR A 176 -17.03 19.55 -0.20
C THR A 176 -17.22 20.91 -0.84
N ASN A 177 -18.08 20.97 -1.83
CA ASN A 177 -18.41 22.24 -2.47
C ASN A 177 -19.11 23.17 -1.45
N PRO A 178 -18.59 24.35 -1.18
CA PRO A 178 -19.14 25.25 -0.16
C PRO A 178 -20.53 25.81 -0.51
N GLU A 179 -20.89 25.85 -1.78
CA GLU A 179 -22.18 26.37 -2.24
C GLU A 179 -23.29 25.33 -2.15
N THR A 180 -22.98 24.08 -2.49
CA THR A 180 -23.97 22.99 -2.59
C THR A 180 -23.96 22.05 -1.40
N GLY A 181 -22.88 22.06 -0.59
CA GLY A 181 -22.65 21.10 0.48
C GLY A 181 -22.37 19.67 0.00
N VAL A 182 -22.24 19.44 -1.30
CA VAL A 182 -21.99 18.11 -1.87
C VAL A 182 -20.51 17.76 -1.75
N THR A 183 -20.24 16.60 -1.19
CA THR A 183 -18.87 16.04 -1.10
C THR A 183 -18.63 15.06 -2.25
N GLN A 184 -17.50 15.21 -2.92
CA GLN A 184 -17.06 14.36 -4.02
C GLN A 184 -15.56 14.09 -3.97
N LEU A 185 -15.10 12.98 -4.56
CA LEU A 185 -13.68 12.70 -4.75
C LEU A 185 -13.17 13.47 -5.98
N ILE A 186 -12.11 14.22 -5.80
CA ILE A 186 -11.45 14.98 -6.87
C ILE A 186 -10.00 14.54 -7.02
N LYS A 187 -9.48 14.60 -8.24
CA LYS A 187 -8.06 14.36 -8.53
C LYS A 187 -7.24 15.54 -8.01
N ILE A 188 -6.32 15.29 -7.09
CA ILE A 188 -5.50 16.36 -6.53
C ILE A 188 -4.20 16.61 -7.30
N ALA A 189 -3.72 15.62 -8.07
CA ALA A 189 -2.54 15.81 -8.91
C ALA A 189 -2.69 16.95 -9.92
N ASP A 190 -3.90 17.15 -10.45
CA ASP A 190 -4.20 18.21 -11.41
C ASP A 190 -4.29 19.62 -10.77
N LEU A 191 -4.25 19.69 -9.44
CA LEU A 191 -4.34 20.94 -8.68
C LEU A 191 -2.96 21.50 -8.30
N HIS A 192 -1.91 20.69 -8.43
CA HIS A 192 -0.53 21.11 -8.15
C HIS A 192 -0.39 21.84 -6.80
N LEU A 193 -0.86 21.17 -5.71
CA LEU A 193 -1.04 21.82 -4.40
C LEU A 193 0.26 22.39 -3.79
N GLU A 194 1.41 21.96 -4.26
CA GLU A 194 2.72 22.49 -3.87
C GLU A 194 3.44 23.21 -5.01
N GLY A 195 2.68 23.56 -6.08
CA GLY A 195 3.16 24.35 -7.19
C GLY A 195 4.05 23.58 -8.18
N ASP A 196 4.06 22.25 -8.12
CA ASP A 196 4.80 21.41 -9.03
C ASP A 196 4.40 21.68 -10.49
N GLY A 197 5.40 21.94 -11.34
CA GLY A 197 5.17 22.27 -12.74
C GLY A 197 4.60 23.67 -13.02
N PHE A 198 4.44 24.53 -12.04
CA PHE A 198 3.98 25.90 -12.26
C PHE A 198 5.05 26.73 -12.98
N THR A 199 4.68 27.37 -14.08
CA THR A 199 5.60 28.19 -14.87
C THR A 199 5.76 29.62 -14.34
N ASN A 200 4.74 30.12 -13.65
CA ASN A 200 4.71 31.48 -13.10
C ASN A 200 5.08 31.52 -11.59
N MET A 201 5.75 30.49 -11.08
CA MET A 201 6.22 30.41 -9.71
C MET A 201 7.75 30.26 -9.69
N PRO A 202 8.51 31.24 -9.17
CA PRO A 202 9.96 31.11 -9.02
C PRO A 202 10.32 29.94 -8.11
N GLY A 203 11.21 29.05 -8.56
CA GLY A 203 11.63 27.88 -7.79
C GLY A 203 10.56 26.78 -7.68
N ALA A 204 9.56 26.76 -8.58
CA ALA A 204 8.57 25.70 -8.64
C ALA A 204 9.23 24.31 -8.77
N PRO A 205 8.78 23.30 -8.03
CA PRO A 205 9.21 21.95 -8.22
C PRO A 205 8.88 21.43 -9.63
N ALA A 206 9.64 20.45 -10.11
CA ALA A 206 9.30 19.78 -11.36
C ALA A 206 7.92 19.12 -11.26
N LYS A 207 7.22 19.05 -12.40
CA LYS A 207 5.93 18.35 -12.44
C LYS A 207 6.10 16.90 -12.01
N ILE A 208 5.21 16.46 -11.12
CA ILE A 208 5.23 15.13 -10.56
C ILE A 208 4.82 14.10 -11.61
N SER A 209 5.58 13.01 -11.70
CA SER A 209 5.20 11.86 -12.51
C SER A 209 4.32 10.92 -11.69
N LEU A 210 3.17 10.54 -12.23
CA LEU A 210 2.27 9.54 -11.64
C LEU A 210 2.71 8.09 -11.93
N TRP A 211 3.77 7.91 -12.70
CA TRP A 211 4.44 6.64 -12.94
C TRP A 211 5.75 6.60 -12.20
N GLN A 212 5.94 5.62 -11.34
CA GLN A 212 7.09 5.53 -10.44
C GLN A 212 7.65 4.11 -10.35
N LEU A 213 8.90 4.03 -9.96
CA LEU A 213 9.56 2.78 -9.58
C LEU A 213 9.31 2.47 -8.10
N GLU A 214 9.38 1.20 -7.78
CA GLU A 214 9.32 0.70 -6.41
C GLU A 214 10.22 -0.51 -6.19
N VAL A 215 10.52 -0.77 -4.93
CA VAL A 215 11.23 -1.96 -4.46
C VAL A 215 10.29 -2.74 -3.53
N PRO A 216 9.60 -3.78 -4.02
CA PRO A 216 8.82 -4.68 -3.19
C PRO A 216 9.73 -5.56 -2.36
N LEU A 217 9.44 -5.67 -1.06
CA LEU A 217 10.02 -6.58 -0.11
C LEU A 217 8.91 -7.31 0.62
N GLY A 218 9.06 -8.60 0.91
CA GLY A 218 7.99 -9.30 1.60
C GLY A 218 8.41 -10.60 2.26
N ILE A 219 7.49 -11.06 3.09
CA ILE A 219 7.56 -12.36 3.75
C ILE A 219 6.21 -13.05 3.62
N GLY A 220 6.22 -14.34 3.37
CA GLY A 220 5.00 -15.12 3.32
C GLY A 220 5.17 -16.50 3.89
N TYR A 221 4.04 -17.10 4.21
CA TYR A 221 3.93 -18.51 4.51
C TYR A 221 2.94 -19.13 3.54
N ARG A 222 3.33 -20.24 2.92
CA ARG A 222 2.45 -20.99 2.04
C ARG A 222 2.48 -22.48 2.37
N ARG A 223 1.40 -23.15 2.03
CA ARG A 223 1.23 -24.60 2.20
C ARG A 223 0.69 -25.23 0.93
N ASP A 224 1.27 -26.39 0.56
CA ASP A 224 0.77 -27.20 -0.52
C ASP A 224 -0.50 -27.94 -0.11
N ILE A 225 -1.54 -27.87 -0.94
CA ILE A 225 -2.79 -28.59 -0.81
C ILE A 225 -2.89 -29.54 -1.99
N GLY A 226 -2.54 -30.79 -1.75
CA GLY A 226 -2.39 -31.76 -2.84
C GLY A 226 -1.22 -31.43 -3.77
N GLU A 227 -1.28 -31.93 -5.00
CA GLU A 227 -0.17 -31.81 -5.96
C GLU A 227 -0.12 -30.46 -6.69
N HIS A 228 -1.27 -29.82 -6.86
CA HIS A 228 -1.41 -28.68 -7.75
C HIS A 228 -1.68 -27.37 -7.07
N LEU A 229 -2.31 -27.39 -5.91
CA LEU A 229 -2.76 -26.17 -5.24
C LEU A 229 -1.80 -25.77 -4.12
N ASN A 230 -1.57 -24.47 -4.01
CA ASN A 230 -0.79 -23.86 -2.95
C ASN A 230 -1.55 -22.66 -2.43
N ILE A 231 -1.72 -22.55 -1.11
CA ILE A 231 -2.39 -21.43 -0.45
C ILE A 231 -1.45 -20.85 0.61
N GLY A 232 -1.44 -19.54 0.74
CA GLY A 232 -0.61 -18.85 1.71
C GLY A 232 -1.12 -17.49 2.14
N LEU A 233 -0.38 -16.92 3.08
CA LEU A 233 -0.48 -15.54 3.51
C LEU A 233 0.83 -14.85 3.22
N GLN A 234 0.76 -13.61 2.76
CA GLN A 234 1.91 -12.78 2.41
C GLN A 234 1.71 -11.39 2.96
N TRP A 235 2.74 -10.84 3.57
CA TRP A 235 2.90 -9.42 3.81
C TRP A 235 3.96 -8.88 2.86
N GLU A 236 3.64 -7.79 2.18
CA GLU A 236 4.51 -7.17 1.21
C GLU A 236 4.55 -5.66 1.41
N TRP A 237 5.74 -5.12 1.51
CA TRP A 237 6.04 -3.71 1.66
C TRP A 237 6.70 -3.19 0.40
N ARG A 238 6.18 -2.11 -0.16
CA ARG A 238 6.69 -1.47 -1.37
C ARG A 238 7.26 -0.12 -1.02
N MET A 239 8.58 -0.02 -1.10
CA MET A 239 9.30 1.23 -0.98
C MET A 239 9.25 1.94 -2.32
N THR A 240 8.59 3.09 -2.39
CA THR A 240 8.45 3.85 -3.64
C THR A 240 9.57 4.87 -3.83
N MET A 241 9.73 5.37 -5.04
CA MET A 241 10.67 6.43 -5.36
C MET A 241 9.98 7.80 -5.45
N THR A 242 8.85 7.97 -4.75
CA THR A 242 8.08 9.21 -4.71
C THR A 242 7.65 9.54 -3.28
N ASP A 243 7.57 10.82 -2.99
CA ASP A 243 7.05 11.41 -1.77
C ASP A 243 5.70 12.11 -2.03
N TYR A 244 4.97 11.63 -3.04
CA TYR A 244 3.72 12.23 -3.49
C TYR A 244 2.56 11.24 -3.59
N LEU A 245 2.76 10.04 -3.04
CA LEU A 245 1.71 9.04 -3.01
C LEU A 245 0.54 9.49 -2.16
N ASP A 246 0.82 10.26 -1.11
CA ASP A 246 -0.20 10.86 -0.25
C ASP A 246 -0.58 12.32 -0.62
N GLY A 247 -0.02 12.83 -1.72
CA GLY A 247 -0.29 14.18 -2.20
C GLY A 247 0.30 15.31 -1.35
N VAL A 248 1.26 14.99 -0.48
CA VAL A 248 1.91 15.92 0.44
C VAL A 248 3.41 15.65 0.44
N SER A 249 4.25 16.69 0.29
CA SER A 249 5.71 16.52 0.27
C SER A 249 6.45 17.65 0.99
N ASP A 250 6.40 18.88 0.51
CA ASP A 250 7.33 19.95 0.95
C ASP A 250 6.61 21.05 1.76
N LYS A 251 6.22 22.14 1.13
CA LYS A 251 5.82 23.39 1.80
C LYS A 251 4.54 23.97 1.25
N TYR A 252 3.88 24.74 2.11
CA TYR A 252 2.78 25.59 1.70
C TYR A 252 3.28 26.73 0.81
N ILE A 253 2.74 26.83 -0.42
CA ILE A 253 3.06 27.90 -1.37
C ILE A 253 2.15 29.10 -1.15
N ASP A 254 2.47 30.25 -1.77
CA ASP A 254 1.56 31.40 -1.78
C ASP A 254 0.35 31.08 -2.68
N PRO A 255 -0.90 31.12 -2.14
CA PRO A 255 -2.12 30.77 -2.89
C PRO A 255 -2.35 31.58 -4.17
N LYS A 256 -1.70 32.75 -4.32
CA LYS A 256 -1.77 33.55 -5.56
C LYS A 256 -1.25 32.78 -6.78
N TYR A 257 -0.34 31.80 -6.58
CA TYR A 257 0.20 31.01 -7.67
C TYR A 257 -0.84 30.06 -8.27
N PHE A 258 -1.89 29.69 -7.53
CA PHE A 258 -3.01 28.95 -8.10
C PHE A 258 -3.77 29.81 -9.11
N ASP A 259 -4.01 31.10 -8.81
CA ASP A 259 -4.69 32.03 -9.74
C ASP A 259 -3.88 32.32 -11.01
N LEU A 260 -2.55 32.26 -10.91
CA LEU A 260 -1.64 32.55 -12.02
C LEU A 260 -1.43 31.36 -12.95
N ASN A 261 -1.70 30.12 -12.49
CA ASN A 261 -1.34 28.90 -13.22
C ASN A 261 -2.52 27.97 -13.53
N LEU A 262 -3.66 28.13 -12.81
CA LEU A 262 -4.84 27.28 -12.95
C LEU A 262 -6.03 28.08 -13.50
N SER A 263 -7.04 27.38 -14.01
CA SER A 263 -8.33 28.02 -14.31
C SER A 263 -8.99 28.51 -13.02
N PRO A 264 -9.89 29.52 -13.09
CA PRO A 264 -10.54 30.08 -11.89
C PRO A 264 -11.23 29.02 -11.01
N SER A 265 -11.89 28.03 -11.64
CA SER A 265 -12.54 26.93 -10.92
C SER A 265 -11.54 25.99 -10.25
N GLN A 266 -10.46 25.62 -10.93
CA GLN A 266 -9.40 24.80 -10.36
C GLN A 266 -8.66 25.53 -9.24
N ALA A 267 -8.38 26.83 -9.41
CA ALA A 267 -7.73 27.64 -8.39
C ALA A 267 -8.58 27.73 -7.10
N ALA A 268 -9.90 27.87 -7.22
CA ALA A 268 -10.80 27.84 -6.07
C ALA A 268 -10.77 26.50 -5.34
N ILE A 269 -10.82 25.40 -6.07
CA ILE A 269 -10.71 24.05 -5.51
C ILE A 269 -9.32 23.81 -4.90
N ALA A 270 -8.25 24.22 -5.58
CA ALA A 270 -6.88 24.09 -5.10
C ALA A 270 -6.69 24.81 -3.76
N LYS A 271 -7.16 26.05 -3.63
CA LYS A 271 -7.13 26.82 -2.37
C LYS A 271 -7.90 26.13 -1.25
N ALA A 272 -9.04 25.52 -1.54
CA ALA A 272 -9.84 24.78 -0.56
C ALA A 272 -9.18 23.47 -0.12
N GLN A 273 -8.40 22.83 -1.00
CA GLN A 273 -7.68 21.57 -0.71
C GLN A 273 -6.29 21.81 -0.09
N TYR A 274 -5.68 22.92 -0.42
CA TYR A 274 -4.34 23.30 0.02
C TYR A 274 -4.25 23.53 1.52
N ASP A 275 -5.25 24.19 2.11
CA ASP A 275 -5.36 24.46 3.55
C ASP A 275 -6.73 23.99 4.06
N ARG A 276 -6.78 22.78 4.56
CA ARG A 276 -7.97 22.14 5.12
C ARG A 276 -8.00 22.18 6.63
N THR A 277 -7.31 23.12 7.24
CA THR A 277 -7.12 23.21 8.68
C THR A 277 -8.43 23.02 9.45
N TRP A 278 -8.58 21.88 10.11
CA TRP A 278 -9.79 21.51 10.85
C TRP A 278 -9.90 22.23 12.21
N ILE A 279 -8.86 22.92 12.61
CA ILE A 279 -8.81 23.66 13.89
C ILE A 279 -8.57 25.15 13.63
N PRO A 280 -9.59 25.90 13.18
CA PRO A 280 -9.48 27.35 12.96
C PRO A 280 -9.02 28.15 14.19
N LYS A 281 -9.17 27.53 15.39
CA LYS A 281 -8.78 28.16 16.67
C LYS A 281 -7.29 27.98 17.02
N ILE A 282 -6.60 27.03 16.40
CA ILE A 282 -5.18 26.74 16.69
C ILE A 282 -4.28 27.56 15.75
N ILE A 283 -4.70 27.73 14.49
CA ILE A 283 -3.96 28.52 13.49
C ILE A 283 -4.91 29.57 12.93
N GLN A 284 -4.98 30.74 13.62
CA GLN A 284 -5.69 31.87 13.07
C GLN A 284 -4.97 32.36 11.81
N GLY A 285 -5.67 32.29 10.66
CA GLY A 285 -5.15 32.76 9.39
C GLY A 285 -4.63 31.69 8.42
N GLY A 286 -4.84 30.41 8.71
CA GLY A 286 -4.39 29.29 7.85
C GLY A 286 -2.91 28.94 8.02
N ALA A 287 -2.43 28.00 7.20
CA ALA A 287 -1.04 27.59 7.23
C ALA A 287 -0.12 28.69 6.66
N PRO A 288 0.93 29.10 7.39
CA PRO A 288 1.84 30.15 6.89
C PRO A 288 2.55 29.70 5.59
N VAL A 289 2.60 30.61 4.62
CA VAL A 289 3.36 30.40 3.38
C VAL A 289 4.82 30.08 3.70
N GLY A 290 5.35 29.02 3.08
CA GLY A 290 6.70 28.53 3.33
C GLY A 290 6.83 27.62 4.56
N SER A 291 5.77 27.44 5.37
CA SER A 291 5.78 26.42 6.42
C SER A 291 5.74 25.03 5.85
N GLN A 292 6.22 24.06 6.62
CA GLN A 292 6.26 22.68 6.24
C GLN A 292 4.84 22.11 6.08
N ARG A 293 4.58 21.42 4.95
CA ARG A 293 3.35 20.70 4.68
C ARG A 293 3.56 19.20 4.80
N GLY A 294 4.66 18.69 4.28
CA GLY A 294 5.14 17.30 4.35
C GLY A 294 6.62 17.20 4.72
N ASN A 295 7.21 16.05 4.51
CA ASN A 295 8.62 15.81 4.77
C ASN A 295 9.32 15.23 3.53
N PRO A 296 9.87 16.08 2.65
CA PRO A 296 10.47 15.66 1.37
C PRO A 296 11.71 14.75 1.52
N GLY A 297 12.17 14.52 2.74
CA GLY A 297 13.29 13.61 3.01
C GLY A 297 12.92 12.13 3.06
N ASN A 298 11.64 11.80 3.05
CA ASN A 298 11.16 10.43 3.20
C ASN A 298 10.16 10.10 2.09
N ASN A 299 10.52 9.19 1.20
CA ASN A 299 9.58 8.68 0.22
C ASN A 299 8.45 7.89 0.88
N ASP A 300 7.27 7.95 0.30
CA ASP A 300 6.11 7.19 0.71
C ASP A 300 6.27 5.70 0.42
N SER A 301 5.47 4.91 1.10
CA SER A 301 5.44 3.46 0.93
C SER A 301 3.99 2.97 1.03
N TYR A 302 3.73 1.78 0.54
CA TYR A 302 2.47 1.11 0.80
C TYR A 302 2.69 -0.38 1.06
N SER A 303 1.75 -1.01 1.74
CA SER A 303 1.87 -2.42 2.09
C SER A 303 0.57 -3.18 1.85
N THR A 304 0.70 -4.51 1.71
CA THR A 304 -0.45 -5.40 1.60
C THR A 304 -0.29 -6.59 2.53
N ILE A 305 -1.42 -7.03 3.12
CA ILE A 305 -1.54 -8.34 3.76
C ILE A 305 -2.54 -9.12 2.93
N SER A 306 -2.08 -10.15 2.22
CA SER A 306 -2.88 -10.85 1.22
C SER A 306 -2.88 -12.37 1.40
N VAL A 307 -3.99 -12.98 1.03
CA VAL A 307 -4.05 -14.42 0.72
C VAL A 307 -3.50 -14.60 -0.68
N VAL A 308 -2.63 -15.60 -0.86
CA VAL A 308 -2.05 -15.96 -2.14
C VAL A 308 -2.46 -17.40 -2.48
N VAL A 309 -2.83 -17.62 -3.72
CA VAL A 309 -3.24 -18.94 -4.21
C VAL A 309 -2.53 -19.21 -5.53
N TYR A 310 -1.88 -20.36 -5.65
CA TYR A 310 -1.19 -20.78 -6.85
C TYR A 310 -1.71 -22.14 -7.35
N TYR A 311 -1.85 -22.26 -8.65
CA TYR A 311 -1.98 -23.54 -9.33
C TYR A 311 -0.65 -23.91 -10.01
N LYS A 312 -0.10 -25.07 -9.65
CA LYS A 312 1.16 -25.60 -10.19
C LYS A 312 0.86 -26.45 -11.41
N PHE A 313 1.46 -26.13 -12.53
CA PHE A 313 1.40 -26.98 -13.72
C PHE A 313 2.38 -28.14 -13.58
N LYS A 314 1.95 -29.36 -13.94
CA LYS A 314 2.88 -30.48 -14.01
C LYS A 314 3.99 -30.18 -15.03
N SER A 315 5.23 -30.09 -14.56
CA SER A 315 6.35 -30.11 -15.48
C SER A 315 6.38 -31.51 -16.13
N ARG A 316 6.23 -31.59 -17.44
CA ARG A 316 6.69 -32.77 -18.14
C ARG A 316 8.18 -32.87 -17.83
N SER A 317 8.59 -33.95 -17.13
CA SER A 317 10.00 -34.31 -17.06
C SER A 317 10.46 -34.59 -18.49
N SER A 318 10.97 -33.55 -19.16
CA SER A 318 11.79 -33.79 -20.32
C SER A 318 13.07 -34.35 -19.76
N ASN A 319 13.24 -35.65 -19.90
CA ASN A 319 14.54 -36.30 -19.84
C ASN A 319 15.41 -35.71 -20.96
N TRP A 320 15.89 -34.49 -20.72
CA TRP A 320 17.04 -33.96 -21.43
C TRP A 320 18.24 -34.24 -20.53
N TRP A 321 18.96 -35.32 -20.84
CA TRP A 321 20.11 -36.04 -20.25
C TRP A 321 19.75 -37.20 -19.35
#